data_b759ca166b22830d8f68ee31d9cfebb2
#
_entry.id   b759ca166b22830d8f68ee31d9cfebb2
#
_cell.length_a   1.000
_cell.length_b   1.000
_cell.length_c   1.000
_cell.angle_alpha   90.00
_cell.angle_beta   90.00
_cell.angle_gamma   90.00
#
_symmetry.space_group_name_H-M   'P 1'
#
loop_
_entity.id
_entity.type
_entity.pdbx_description
1 polymer ?
#
loop_
_entity_poly.entity_id
_entity_poly.type
_entity_poly.pdbx_seq_one_letter_code
_entity_poly.pdbx_strand_id
1 'polypeptide(L)'
;MINIRKSEERGHADHGWLNSYHTFSFANYYDPKHMGFRSLRVINEDRVAPGQGFGTHGHRDMEILSYVLEGSLAHQDSMGHKEVLGPNEIQRMSAGKGVMHSEFNASKTEPAHFLQIWIEPATTGTPSSYEQIAFKPEEKKGKLKLLASPKASNGASQINQDAKVFVSELGRGDSVSYDLGKNRYAWVHAVRGTVNVNSKTLQGGDAAAVSDEPSLTITGENAQLSEILLFDLA
;
A
#
# COMPACT_ATOMS: atom_id res chain seq x y z
N MET A 1 15.25 7.41 -14.49
CA MET A 1 15.20 8.59 -13.56
C MET A 1 14.55 8.17 -12.25
N ILE A 2 15.13 8.52 -11.08
CA ILE A 2 14.60 8.17 -9.76
C ILE A 2 14.47 9.45 -8.93
N ASN A 3 13.23 9.81 -8.59
CA ASN A 3 12.90 10.95 -7.74
C ASN A 3 12.46 10.45 -6.37
N ILE A 4 13.10 10.97 -5.31
CA ILE A 4 12.79 10.55 -3.93
C ILE A 4 11.71 11.44 -3.34
N ARG A 5 10.70 10.83 -2.73
CA ARG A 5 9.74 11.46 -1.82
C ARG A 5 10.15 11.14 -0.40
N LYS A 6 10.59 12.13 0.32
CA LYS A 6 11.05 11.96 1.71
C LYS A 6 9.88 11.79 2.68
N SER A 7 10.09 10.98 3.70
CA SER A 7 9.11 10.72 4.76
C SER A 7 8.66 12.00 5.47
N GLU A 8 9.62 12.86 5.80
CA GLU A 8 9.38 14.15 6.48
C GLU A 8 8.66 15.19 5.62
N GLU A 9 8.57 14.99 4.30
CA GLU A 9 7.84 15.87 3.39
C GLU A 9 6.38 15.47 3.21
N ARG A 10 5.96 14.32 3.75
CA ARG A 10 4.56 13.85 3.67
C ARG A 10 3.65 14.76 4.47
N GLY A 11 2.37 14.82 4.08
CA GLY A 11 1.33 15.42 4.92
C GLY A 11 1.21 14.66 6.24
N HIS A 12 0.94 15.38 7.33
CA HIS A 12 0.74 14.76 8.64
C HIS A 12 -0.54 15.28 9.27
N ALA A 13 -1.37 14.39 9.79
CA ALA A 13 -2.56 14.69 10.56
C ALA A 13 -2.56 13.88 11.86
N ASP A 14 -2.79 14.56 12.97
CA ASP A 14 -2.97 13.95 14.29
C ASP A 14 -4.31 14.39 14.87
N HIS A 15 -5.21 13.42 15.06
CA HIS A 15 -6.54 13.61 15.63
C HIS A 15 -6.67 13.01 17.03
N GLY A 16 -5.54 12.66 17.67
CA GLY A 16 -5.48 11.96 18.95
C GLY A 16 -5.73 10.46 18.83
N TRP A 17 -6.83 10.05 18.21
CA TRP A 17 -7.13 8.65 17.95
C TRP A 17 -6.52 8.11 16.64
N LEU A 18 -6.18 8.99 15.70
CA LEU A 18 -5.56 8.71 14.41
C LEU A 18 -4.32 9.57 14.24
N ASN A 19 -3.18 8.92 14.02
CA ASN A 19 -1.95 9.55 13.53
C ASN A 19 -1.70 9.05 12.11
N SER A 20 -1.78 9.96 11.12
CA SER A 20 -1.77 9.63 9.70
C SER A 20 -0.73 10.42 8.93
N TYR A 21 0.07 9.73 8.10
CA TYR A 21 1.00 10.33 7.15
C TYR A 21 0.53 10.12 5.72
N HIS A 22 0.41 11.21 4.97
CA HIS A 22 -0.13 11.22 3.61
C HIS A 22 0.99 11.39 2.59
N THR A 23 1.26 10.37 1.80
CA THR A 23 2.29 10.42 0.73
C THR A 23 1.88 11.37 -0.39
N PHE A 24 0.59 11.39 -0.72
CA PHE A 24 -0.03 12.28 -1.69
C PHE A 24 -1.10 13.15 -1.04
N SER A 25 -1.58 14.16 -1.75
CA SER A 25 -2.68 15.01 -1.28
C SER A 25 -3.91 14.19 -0.94
N PHE A 26 -4.36 14.33 0.30
CA PHE A 26 -5.49 13.58 0.86
C PHE A 26 -6.16 14.40 1.98
N ALA A 27 -7.49 14.33 2.08
CA ALA A 27 -8.29 15.07 3.05
C ALA A 27 -7.91 16.58 3.07
N ASN A 28 -7.44 17.09 4.21
CA ASN A 28 -7.04 18.50 4.36
C ASN A 28 -5.58 18.78 3.94
N TYR A 29 -4.80 17.75 3.61
CA TYR A 29 -3.46 17.94 3.09
C TYR A 29 -3.50 18.14 1.58
N TYR A 30 -3.01 19.28 1.11
CA TYR A 30 -2.95 19.61 -0.31
C TYR A 30 -1.55 20.09 -0.71
N ASP A 31 -0.93 19.33 -1.61
CA ASP A 31 0.32 19.66 -2.27
C ASP A 31 0.16 19.38 -3.77
N PRO A 32 0.12 20.42 -4.63
CA PRO A 32 -0.11 20.25 -6.07
C PRO A 32 1.02 19.49 -6.78
N LYS A 33 2.19 19.34 -6.17
CA LYS A 33 3.31 18.54 -6.68
C LYS A 33 3.16 17.05 -6.36
N HIS A 34 2.28 16.70 -5.43
CA HIS A 34 2.10 15.35 -4.91
C HIS A 34 0.61 14.97 -4.88
N MET A 35 0.00 14.93 -6.05
CA MET A 35 -1.43 14.56 -6.22
C MET A 35 -1.61 13.05 -6.43
N GLY A 36 -0.55 12.34 -6.78
CA GLY A 36 -0.51 10.93 -7.10
C GLY A 36 0.71 10.62 -7.97
N PHE A 37 0.87 9.36 -8.35
CA PHE A 37 1.88 8.91 -9.30
C PHE A 37 1.28 7.88 -10.23
N ARG A 38 1.09 8.23 -11.52
CA ARG A 38 0.34 7.40 -12.48
C ARG A 38 -1.06 7.11 -11.93
N SER A 39 -1.47 5.86 -11.90
CA SER A 39 -2.76 5.46 -11.29
C SER A 39 -2.72 5.33 -9.75
N LEU A 40 -1.57 5.42 -9.12
CA LEU A 40 -1.44 5.39 -7.66
C LEU A 40 -1.83 6.74 -7.06
N ARG A 41 -2.96 6.75 -6.32
CA ARG A 41 -3.59 7.99 -5.84
C ARG A 41 -3.38 8.25 -4.36
N VAL A 42 -3.33 7.22 -3.53
CA VAL A 42 -3.18 7.34 -2.07
C VAL A 42 -2.21 6.29 -1.56
N ILE A 43 -1.31 6.69 -0.70
CA ILE A 43 -0.65 5.85 0.31
C ILE A 43 -0.70 6.65 1.61
N ASN A 44 -1.60 6.26 2.51
CA ASN A 44 -1.63 6.76 3.88
C ASN A 44 -1.05 5.72 4.81
N GLU A 45 -0.23 6.15 5.74
CA GLU A 45 0.29 5.34 6.82
C GLU A 45 -0.43 5.75 8.10
N ASP A 46 -1.29 4.86 8.60
CA ASP A 46 -2.23 5.15 9.66
C ASP A 46 -1.92 4.36 10.93
N ARG A 47 -1.87 5.06 12.06
CA ARG A 47 -1.87 4.46 13.40
C ARG A 47 -3.16 4.83 14.10
N VAL A 48 -3.94 3.82 14.43
CA VAL A 48 -5.29 3.97 15.00
C VAL A 48 -5.30 3.45 16.43
N ALA A 49 -5.77 4.28 17.36
CA ALA A 49 -5.88 3.92 18.77
C ALA A 49 -6.84 2.73 18.99
N PRO A 50 -6.70 1.99 20.12
CA PRO A 50 -7.55 0.84 20.41
C PRO A 50 -9.05 1.16 20.33
N GLY A 51 -9.80 0.32 19.62
CA GLY A 51 -11.26 0.44 19.45
C GLY A 51 -11.74 1.65 18.66
N GLN A 52 -10.84 2.49 18.16
CA GLN A 52 -11.14 3.64 17.31
C GLN A 52 -11.08 3.26 15.82
N GLY A 53 -11.56 4.12 14.96
CA GLY A 53 -11.55 3.86 13.52
C GLY A 53 -12.41 4.82 12.73
N PHE A 54 -12.60 4.48 11.47
CA PHE A 54 -13.36 5.25 10.50
C PHE A 54 -14.80 4.74 10.47
N GLY A 55 -15.74 5.58 10.89
CA GLY A 55 -17.18 5.31 10.79
C GLY A 55 -17.63 5.09 9.35
N THR A 56 -18.87 4.67 9.17
CA THR A 56 -19.42 4.36 7.85
C THR A 56 -19.29 5.54 6.87
N HIS A 57 -18.60 5.30 5.78
CA HIS A 57 -18.38 6.27 4.71
C HIS A 57 -18.39 5.57 3.34
N GLY A 58 -18.52 6.35 2.27
CA GLY A 58 -18.71 5.83 0.91
C GLY A 58 -17.50 6.01 0.02
N HIS A 59 -17.30 5.03 -0.88
CA HIS A 59 -16.33 5.10 -1.98
C HIS A 59 -17.01 4.78 -3.31
N ARG A 60 -16.43 5.30 -4.37
CA ARG A 60 -16.81 5.02 -5.75
C ARG A 60 -15.56 4.99 -6.63
N ASP A 61 -15.56 4.08 -7.61
CA ASP A 61 -14.54 4.00 -8.67
C ASP A 61 -13.11 4.08 -8.14
N MET A 62 -12.80 3.28 -7.11
CA MET A 62 -11.46 3.20 -6.55
C MET A 62 -11.12 1.76 -6.20
N GLU A 63 -9.90 1.34 -6.50
CA GLU A 63 -9.31 0.10 -6.01
C GLU A 63 -8.62 0.41 -4.69
N ILE A 64 -9.14 -0.10 -3.59
CA ILE A 64 -8.67 0.19 -2.23
C ILE A 64 -7.99 -1.05 -1.68
N LEU A 65 -6.74 -0.90 -1.27
CA LEU A 65 -5.97 -1.96 -0.63
C LEU A 65 -5.63 -1.54 0.80
N SER A 66 -5.85 -2.44 1.76
CA SER A 66 -5.41 -2.27 3.15
C SER A 66 -4.34 -3.30 3.46
N TYR A 67 -3.19 -2.85 3.96
CA TYR A 67 -2.05 -3.68 4.32
C TYR A 67 -1.65 -3.43 5.77
N VAL A 68 -1.93 -4.40 6.64
CA VAL A 68 -1.68 -4.28 8.08
C VAL A 68 -0.23 -4.63 8.40
N LEU A 69 0.43 -3.75 9.15
CA LEU A 69 1.79 -3.90 9.63
C LEU A 69 1.84 -4.41 11.07
N GLU A 70 0.93 -3.90 11.92
CA GLU A 70 0.81 -4.26 13.35
C GLU A 70 -0.65 -4.15 13.79
N GLY A 71 -1.03 -4.99 14.76
CA GLY A 71 -2.40 -5.04 15.25
C GLY A 71 -3.37 -5.68 14.26
N SER A 72 -4.60 -5.19 14.20
CA SER A 72 -5.63 -5.72 13.31
C SER A 72 -6.68 -4.67 12.95
N LEU A 73 -7.23 -4.77 11.74
CA LEU A 73 -8.24 -3.87 11.19
C LEU A 73 -9.53 -4.64 10.95
N ALA A 74 -10.62 -4.27 11.63
CA ALA A 74 -11.95 -4.83 11.41
C ALA A 74 -12.64 -4.03 10.31
N HIS A 75 -13.07 -4.70 9.26
CA HIS A 75 -13.81 -4.16 8.11
C HIS A 75 -15.26 -4.63 8.14
N GLN A 76 -16.17 -3.73 7.77
CA GLN A 76 -17.56 -4.07 7.47
C GLN A 76 -18.06 -3.21 6.31
N ASP A 77 -18.78 -3.83 5.35
CA ASP A 77 -19.28 -3.13 4.17
C ASP A 77 -20.75 -3.40 3.86
N SER A 78 -21.29 -2.60 2.92
CA SER A 78 -22.68 -2.70 2.44
C SER A 78 -22.93 -3.91 1.53
N MET A 79 -21.89 -4.66 1.15
CA MET A 79 -22.01 -5.91 0.39
C MET A 79 -22.20 -7.12 1.33
N GLY A 80 -22.05 -6.92 2.65
CA GLY A 80 -22.26 -7.94 3.67
C GLY A 80 -20.99 -8.59 4.21
N HIS A 81 -19.80 -8.12 3.80
CA HIS A 81 -18.54 -8.60 4.35
C HIS A 81 -18.35 -8.02 5.76
N LYS A 82 -17.81 -8.85 6.64
CA LYS A 82 -17.43 -8.50 8.00
C LYS A 82 -16.22 -9.34 8.37
N GLU A 83 -15.05 -8.76 8.22
CA GLU A 83 -13.78 -9.46 8.31
C GLU A 83 -12.80 -8.72 9.23
N VAL A 84 -11.78 -9.42 9.71
CA VAL A 84 -10.67 -8.85 10.45
C VAL A 84 -9.38 -9.16 9.69
N LEU A 85 -8.66 -8.11 9.33
CA LEU A 85 -7.40 -8.15 8.61
C LEU A 85 -6.23 -8.05 9.60
N GLY A 86 -5.25 -8.93 9.48
CA GLY A 86 -4.01 -8.92 10.26
C GLY A 86 -2.75 -8.79 9.41
N PRO A 87 -1.55 -8.83 10.02
CA PRO A 87 -0.29 -8.88 9.29
C PRO A 87 -0.17 -10.10 8.38
N ASN A 88 0.53 -9.94 7.25
CA ASN A 88 0.66 -10.94 6.18
C ASN A 88 -0.66 -11.27 5.47
N GLU A 89 -1.55 -10.32 5.43
CA GLU A 89 -2.77 -10.36 4.66
C GLU A 89 -2.88 -9.11 3.80
N ILE A 90 -3.59 -9.20 2.70
CA ILE A 90 -4.01 -8.06 1.88
C ILE A 90 -5.52 -8.08 1.73
N GLN A 91 -6.16 -6.97 2.04
CA GLN A 91 -7.56 -6.72 1.72
C GLN A 91 -7.61 -5.87 0.46
N ARG A 92 -8.50 -6.24 -0.46
CA ARG A 92 -8.84 -5.45 -1.63
C ARG A 92 -10.35 -5.22 -1.68
N MET A 93 -10.74 -3.97 -1.80
CA MET A 93 -12.12 -3.55 -2.07
C MET A 93 -12.14 -2.72 -3.37
N SER A 94 -12.78 -3.25 -4.41
CA SER A 94 -13.13 -2.48 -5.60
C SER A 94 -14.43 -1.73 -5.33
N ALA A 95 -14.38 -0.40 -5.23
CA ALA A 95 -15.55 0.39 -4.88
C ALA A 95 -16.58 0.47 -6.02
N GLY A 96 -16.13 0.40 -7.30
CA GLY A 96 -16.97 0.31 -8.47
C GLY A 96 -18.16 1.29 -8.45
N LYS A 97 -19.38 0.80 -8.64
CA LYS A 97 -20.60 1.63 -8.65
C LYS A 97 -20.91 2.32 -7.33
N GLY A 98 -20.25 1.93 -6.26
CA GLY A 98 -20.36 2.50 -4.92
C GLY A 98 -20.45 1.43 -3.84
N VAL A 99 -19.77 1.70 -2.73
CA VAL A 99 -19.79 0.89 -1.52
C VAL A 99 -19.76 1.81 -0.30
N MET A 100 -20.47 1.41 0.75
CA MET A 100 -20.34 2.02 2.08
C MET A 100 -19.58 1.05 2.95
N HIS A 101 -18.57 1.52 3.69
CA HIS A 101 -17.84 0.67 4.63
C HIS A 101 -17.38 1.43 5.88
N SER A 102 -16.92 0.66 6.86
CA SER A 102 -16.29 1.16 8.07
C SER A 102 -15.07 0.32 8.40
N GLU A 103 -14.06 0.93 9.00
CA GLU A 103 -12.80 0.29 9.36
C GLU A 103 -12.41 0.70 10.78
N PHE A 104 -12.27 -0.27 11.68
CA PHE A 104 -11.93 -0.04 13.08
C PHE A 104 -10.75 -0.88 13.52
N ASN A 105 -9.95 -0.35 14.42
CA ASN A 105 -8.99 -1.17 15.15
C ASN A 105 -9.77 -2.24 15.94
N ALA A 106 -9.53 -3.51 15.61
CA ALA A 106 -10.25 -4.64 16.23
C ALA A 106 -9.83 -4.88 17.69
N SER A 107 -8.63 -4.41 18.09
CA SER A 107 -8.14 -4.50 19.47
C SER A 107 -8.71 -3.38 20.33
N LYS A 108 -8.99 -3.70 21.60
CA LYS A 108 -9.38 -2.71 22.63
C LYS A 108 -8.19 -2.21 23.46
N THR A 109 -7.00 -2.79 23.27
CA THR A 109 -5.83 -2.52 24.11
C THR A 109 -4.58 -2.13 23.33
N GLU A 110 -4.44 -2.61 22.08
CA GLU A 110 -3.26 -2.41 21.27
C GLU A 110 -3.59 -1.52 20.06
N PRO A 111 -2.69 -0.62 19.63
CA PRO A 111 -2.88 0.18 18.43
C PRO A 111 -2.84 -0.69 17.16
N ALA A 112 -3.49 -0.26 16.11
CA ALA A 112 -3.33 -0.80 14.76
C ALA A 112 -2.46 0.14 13.92
N HIS A 113 -1.56 -0.45 13.12
CA HIS A 113 -0.71 0.26 12.17
C HIS A 113 -0.85 -0.38 10.80
N PHE A 114 -1.26 0.38 9.81
CA PHE A 114 -1.51 -0.14 8.45
C PHE A 114 -1.27 0.93 7.38
N LEU A 115 -1.17 0.46 6.14
CA LEU A 115 -1.16 1.31 4.96
C LEU A 115 -2.51 1.21 4.25
N GLN A 116 -3.11 2.36 3.97
CA GLN A 116 -4.27 2.49 3.11
C GLN A 116 -3.81 2.96 1.74
N ILE A 117 -4.07 2.17 0.70
CA ILE A 117 -3.56 2.38 -0.65
C ILE A 117 -4.73 2.48 -1.61
N TRP A 118 -4.78 3.53 -2.43
CA TRP A 118 -5.79 3.69 -3.45
C TRP A 118 -5.17 3.76 -4.84
N ILE A 119 -5.72 2.97 -5.75
CA ILE A 119 -5.33 2.94 -7.16
C ILE A 119 -6.58 3.30 -7.98
N GLU A 120 -6.45 4.27 -8.89
CA GLU A 120 -7.52 4.63 -9.81
C GLU A 120 -7.79 3.46 -10.76
N PRO A 121 -9.05 3.04 -10.97
CA PRO A 121 -9.34 1.93 -11.88
C PRO A 121 -9.21 2.38 -13.34
N ALA A 122 -8.89 1.45 -14.23
CA ALA A 122 -8.88 1.69 -15.68
C ALA A 122 -10.28 1.89 -16.26
N THR A 123 -11.30 1.37 -15.57
CA THR A 123 -12.72 1.48 -15.99
C THR A 123 -13.58 1.79 -14.78
N THR A 124 -14.39 2.83 -14.88
CA THR A 124 -15.35 3.24 -13.84
C THR A 124 -16.67 2.47 -13.95
N GLY A 125 -17.47 2.50 -12.87
CA GLY A 125 -18.81 1.90 -12.84
C GLY A 125 -18.80 0.36 -12.88
N THR A 126 -17.70 -0.29 -12.54
CA THR A 126 -17.61 -1.75 -12.44
C THR A 126 -18.43 -2.26 -11.24
N PRO A 127 -18.79 -3.54 -11.18
CA PRO A 127 -19.36 -4.11 -9.96
C PRO A 127 -18.42 -3.93 -8.76
N SER A 128 -18.99 -3.56 -7.62
CA SER A 128 -18.25 -3.52 -6.35
C SER A 128 -17.90 -4.95 -5.92
N SER A 129 -16.72 -5.14 -5.33
CA SER A 129 -16.27 -6.47 -4.88
C SER A 129 -15.26 -6.36 -3.76
N TYR A 130 -15.13 -7.43 -2.99
CA TYR A 130 -14.23 -7.55 -1.85
C TYR A 130 -13.43 -8.85 -1.94
N GLU A 131 -12.19 -8.81 -1.50
CA GLU A 131 -11.33 -9.98 -1.38
C GLU A 131 -10.30 -9.76 -0.26
N GLN A 132 -10.05 -10.81 0.53
CA GLN A 132 -8.99 -10.84 1.53
C GLN A 132 -8.15 -12.08 1.31
N ILE A 133 -6.84 -11.92 1.22
CA ILE A 133 -5.90 -13.01 0.93
C ILE A 133 -4.79 -13.00 1.97
N ALA A 134 -4.63 -14.13 2.66
CA ALA A 134 -3.52 -14.38 3.55
C ALA A 134 -2.35 -15.03 2.79
N PHE A 135 -1.14 -14.74 3.20
CA PHE A 135 0.08 -15.34 2.69
C PHE A 135 1.06 -15.65 3.83
N LYS A 136 1.97 -16.59 3.59
CA LYS A 136 2.97 -16.96 4.59
C LYS A 136 4.11 -15.93 4.62
N PRO A 137 4.66 -15.59 5.81
CA PRO A 137 5.79 -14.66 5.91
C PRO A 137 6.98 -15.01 5.01
N GLU A 138 7.24 -16.32 4.78
CA GLU A 138 8.34 -16.80 3.95
C GLU A 138 8.16 -16.46 2.46
N GLU A 139 6.93 -16.13 2.03
CA GLU A 139 6.66 -15.77 0.64
C GLU A 139 7.18 -14.39 0.26
N LYS A 140 7.41 -13.51 1.25
CA LYS A 140 7.94 -12.15 1.03
C LYS A 140 9.41 -11.98 1.47
N LYS A 141 10.02 -12.96 2.17
CA LYS A 141 11.42 -12.89 2.62
C LYS A 141 12.38 -13.11 1.46
N GLY A 142 13.17 -12.09 1.13
CA GLY A 142 14.12 -12.13 0.01
C GLY A 142 13.49 -12.34 -1.37
N LYS A 143 12.18 -12.08 -1.50
CA LYS A 143 11.39 -12.31 -2.71
C LYS A 143 10.36 -11.20 -2.88
N LEU A 144 9.98 -10.93 -4.12
CA LEU A 144 8.81 -10.11 -4.45
C LEU A 144 7.54 -11.00 -4.44
N LYS A 145 6.74 -10.89 -3.37
CA LYS A 145 5.41 -11.52 -3.30
C LYS A 145 4.40 -10.60 -3.98
N LEU A 146 3.74 -11.09 -5.02
CA LEU A 146 2.64 -10.39 -5.68
C LEU A 146 1.42 -10.35 -4.75
N LEU A 147 0.91 -9.15 -4.49
CA LEU A 147 -0.28 -8.90 -3.66
C LEU A 147 -1.52 -8.61 -4.50
N ALA A 148 -1.36 -7.82 -5.58
CA ALA A 148 -2.46 -7.45 -6.46
C ALA A 148 -1.99 -7.29 -7.90
N SER A 149 -2.86 -7.63 -8.86
CA SER A 149 -2.57 -7.51 -10.30
C SER A 149 -3.87 -7.48 -11.14
N PRO A 150 -3.81 -7.16 -12.45
CA PRO A 150 -4.99 -7.15 -13.33
C PRO A 150 -5.67 -8.52 -13.47
N LYS A 151 -4.93 -9.60 -13.20
CA LYS A 151 -5.44 -10.96 -13.26
C LYS A 151 -5.09 -11.67 -11.95
N ALA A 152 -6.09 -12.21 -11.27
CA ALA A 152 -5.87 -13.06 -10.11
C ALA A 152 -4.94 -14.20 -10.48
N SER A 153 -3.77 -14.26 -9.88
CA SER A 153 -2.76 -15.29 -10.13
C SER A 153 -1.83 -15.42 -8.93
N ASN A 154 -1.32 -16.62 -8.69
CA ASN A 154 -0.33 -16.87 -7.63
C ASN A 154 -0.77 -16.38 -6.22
N GLY A 155 -2.07 -16.46 -5.90
CA GLY A 155 -2.60 -15.96 -4.63
C GLY A 155 -2.56 -14.44 -4.50
N ALA A 156 -2.62 -13.70 -5.61
CA ALA A 156 -2.76 -12.26 -5.64
C ALA A 156 -4.22 -11.85 -5.90
N SER A 157 -4.63 -10.74 -5.32
CA SER A 157 -5.94 -10.15 -5.54
C SER A 157 -6.06 -9.52 -6.93
N GLN A 158 -7.26 -9.56 -7.51
CA GLN A 158 -7.51 -8.90 -8.78
C GLN A 158 -7.89 -7.43 -8.59
N ILE A 159 -7.26 -6.52 -9.34
CA ILE A 159 -7.62 -5.10 -9.42
C ILE A 159 -7.98 -4.71 -10.85
N ASN A 160 -8.87 -3.72 -11.00
CA ASN A 160 -9.33 -3.21 -12.29
C ASN A 160 -8.39 -2.13 -12.85
N GLN A 161 -7.08 -2.34 -12.78
CA GLN A 161 -6.07 -1.43 -13.31
C GLN A 161 -4.87 -2.23 -13.83
N ASP A 162 -4.21 -1.75 -14.88
CA ASP A 162 -2.93 -2.25 -15.35
C ASP A 162 -1.80 -1.84 -14.39
N ALA A 163 -1.86 -2.42 -13.20
CA ALA A 163 -0.89 -2.22 -12.14
C ALA A 163 -0.61 -3.53 -11.41
N LYS A 164 0.59 -3.67 -10.87
CA LYS A 164 0.95 -4.78 -9.99
C LYS A 164 1.50 -4.24 -8.69
N VAL A 165 1.14 -4.86 -7.58
CA VAL A 165 1.60 -4.50 -6.25
C VAL A 165 2.32 -5.69 -5.64
N PHE A 166 3.56 -5.47 -5.22
CA PHE A 166 4.39 -6.47 -4.58
C PHE A 166 4.81 -6.01 -3.19
N VAL A 167 5.10 -6.98 -2.33
CA VAL A 167 5.77 -6.77 -1.03
C VAL A 167 7.06 -7.59 -0.98
N SER A 168 8.07 -7.07 -0.28
CA SER A 168 9.27 -7.83 0.06
C SER A 168 9.81 -7.43 1.43
N GLU A 169 10.35 -8.42 2.16
CA GLU A 169 11.18 -8.22 3.34
C GLU A 169 12.62 -8.60 3.02
N LEU A 170 13.54 -7.68 3.28
CA LEU A 170 14.96 -7.81 2.94
C LEU A 170 15.82 -7.62 4.20
N GLY A 171 16.63 -8.61 4.52
CA GLY A 171 17.71 -8.49 5.48
C GLY A 171 18.90 -7.74 4.89
N ARG A 172 19.91 -7.47 5.70
CA ARG A 172 21.12 -6.80 5.25
C ARG A 172 21.84 -7.60 4.15
N GLY A 173 21.99 -6.98 2.98
CA GLY A 173 22.62 -7.58 1.81
C GLY A 173 21.68 -8.46 0.97
N ASP A 174 20.46 -8.77 1.45
CA ASP A 174 19.45 -9.40 0.61
C ASP A 174 19.04 -8.45 -0.50
N SER A 175 18.81 -8.99 -1.70
CA SER A 175 18.46 -8.18 -2.86
C SER A 175 17.40 -8.85 -3.69
N VAL A 176 16.47 -8.04 -4.21
CA VAL A 176 15.49 -8.45 -5.23
C VAL A 176 15.64 -7.58 -6.47
N SER A 177 15.44 -8.18 -7.64
CA SER A 177 15.45 -7.47 -8.91
C SER A 177 14.07 -7.54 -9.56
N TYR A 178 13.71 -6.46 -10.25
CA TYR A 178 12.46 -6.36 -10.98
C TYR A 178 12.71 -5.73 -12.36
N ASP A 179 12.40 -6.44 -13.43
CA ASP A 179 12.50 -5.91 -14.78
C ASP A 179 11.26 -5.05 -15.07
N LEU A 180 11.49 -3.77 -15.25
CA LEU A 180 10.45 -2.80 -15.57
C LEU A 180 10.26 -2.77 -17.09
N GLY A 181 9.09 -3.16 -17.57
CA GLY A 181 8.79 -3.19 -18.99
C GLY A 181 8.88 -1.79 -19.64
N LYS A 182 8.99 -1.77 -20.97
CA LYS A 182 8.97 -0.52 -21.72
C LYS A 182 7.68 0.26 -21.45
N ASN A 183 7.80 1.57 -21.22
CA ASN A 183 6.69 2.47 -20.87
C ASN A 183 5.99 2.10 -19.56
N ARG A 184 6.71 1.45 -18.64
CA ARG A 184 6.26 1.19 -17.27
C ARG A 184 6.96 2.13 -16.30
N TYR A 185 6.30 2.35 -15.19
CA TYR A 185 6.75 3.20 -14.09
C TYR A 185 6.73 2.39 -12.80
N ALA A 186 7.60 2.72 -11.87
CA ALA A 186 7.55 2.08 -10.57
C ALA A 186 7.47 3.11 -9.45
N TRP A 187 6.73 2.75 -8.40
CA TRP A 187 6.79 3.41 -7.12
C TRP A 187 7.29 2.40 -6.09
N VAL A 188 8.42 2.70 -5.45
CA VAL A 188 8.95 1.89 -4.36
C VAL A 188 8.74 2.64 -3.06
N HIS A 189 7.93 2.09 -2.17
CA HIS A 189 7.67 2.65 -0.85
C HIS A 189 8.43 1.83 0.21
N ALA A 190 9.36 2.45 0.90
CA ALA A 190 10.02 1.84 2.06
C ALA A 190 9.06 1.89 3.24
N VAL A 191 8.47 0.75 3.58
CA VAL A 191 7.50 0.63 4.68
C VAL A 191 8.21 0.77 6.03
N ARG A 192 9.33 0.06 6.18
CA ARG A 192 10.19 0.12 7.37
C ARG A 192 11.64 -0.26 7.01
N GLY A 193 12.56 0.13 7.88
CA GLY A 193 13.99 -0.13 7.69
C GLY A 193 14.63 0.80 6.67
N THR A 194 15.75 0.36 6.09
CA THR A 194 16.50 1.11 5.08
C THR A 194 16.80 0.20 3.91
N VAL A 195 16.51 0.68 2.71
CA VAL A 195 16.82 -0.05 1.47
C VAL A 195 17.56 0.86 0.49
N ASN A 196 18.29 0.24 -0.41
CA ASN A 196 18.90 0.90 -1.56
C ASN A 196 18.14 0.51 -2.82
N VAL A 197 17.69 1.50 -3.60
CA VAL A 197 17.00 1.31 -4.88
C VAL A 197 17.88 1.90 -5.98
N ASN A 198 18.51 1.07 -6.82
CA ASN A 198 19.45 1.52 -7.87
C ASN A 198 20.40 2.63 -7.37
N SER A 199 21.12 2.40 -6.27
CA SER A 199 22.03 3.37 -5.62
C SER A 199 21.39 4.58 -4.91
N LYS A 200 20.08 4.61 -4.75
CA LYS A 200 19.35 5.62 -3.96
C LYS A 200 18.87 5.02 -2.64
N THR A 201 19.29 5.58 -1.53
CA THR A 201 18.90 5.11 -0.20
C THR A 201 17.54 5.67 0.20
N LEU A 202 16.64 4.77 0.65
CA LEU A 202 15.34 5.07 1.23
C LEU A 202 15.31 4.59 2.68
N GLN A 203 14.80 5.43 3.57
CA GLN A 203 14.46 5.07 4.96
C GLN A 203 12.96 4.80 5.08
N GLY A 204 12.54 4.16 6.16
CA GLY A 204 11.11 3.91 6.41
C GLY A 204 10.26 5.17 6.26
N GLY A 205 9.19 5.08 5.47
CA GLY A 205 8.32 6.17 5.05
C GLY A 205 8.76 6.95 3.80
N ASP A 206 10.05 6.81 3.35
CA ASP A 206 10.51 7.36 2.07
C ASP A 206 9.91 6.56 0.91
N ALA A 207 9.87 7.19 -0.26
CA ALA A 207 9.53 6.50 -1.49
C ALA A 207 10.35 6.98 -2.68
N ALA A 208 10.45 6.13 -3.71
CA ALA A 208 11.07 6.44 -4.99
C ALA A 208 10.04 6.35 -6.12
N ALA A 209 9.83 7.45 -6.83
CA ALA A 209 9.14 7.50 -8.11
C ALA A 209 10.15 7.22 -9.23
N VAL A 210 9.92 6.17 -10.00
CA VAL A 210 10.85 5.65 -11.00
C VAL A 210 10.25 5.73 -12.39
N SER A 211 10.98 6.34 -13.32
CA SER A 211 10.69 6.40 -14.76
C SER A 211 11.96 6.16 -15.55
N ASP A 212 11.80 5.61 -16.76
CA ASP A 212 12.91 5.42 -17.72
C ASP A 212 14.08 4.56 -17.16
N GLU A 213 13.77 3.63 -16.27
CA GLU A 213 14.72 2.63 -15.77
C GLU A 213 14.30 1.25 -16.33
N PRO A 214 15.20 0.49 -16.94
CA PRO A 214 14.85 -0.82 -17.49
C PRO A 214 14.63 -1.87 -16.40
N SER A 215 15.27 -1.69 -15.25
CA SER A 215 15.17 -2.61 -14.13
C SER A 215 15.44 -1.90 -12.81
N LEU A 216 14.96 -2.50 -11.74
CA LEU A 216 15.21 -2.10 -10.36
C LEU A 216 15.96 -3.20 -9.63
N THR A 217 16.97 -2.79 -8.86
CA THR A 217 17.59 -3.63 -7.84
C THR A 217 17.33 -2.98 -6.48
N ILE A 218 16.71 -3.72 -5.57
CA ILE A 218 16.36 -3.24 -4.24
C ILE A 218 17.10 -4.11 -3.22
N THR A 219 17.95 -3.49 -2.42
CA THR A 219 18.82 -4.17 -1.45
C THR A 219 18.55 -3.68 -0.03
N GLY A 220 18.39 -4.60 0.91
CA GLY A 220 18.27 -4.30 2.33
C GLY A 220 19.59 -3.83 2.93
N GLU A 221 19.58 -2.75 3.72
CA GLU A 221 20.78 -2.16 4.32
C GLU A 221 20.89 -2.41 5.83
N ASN A 222 19.78 -2.68 6.50
CA ASN A 222 19.73 -2.83 7.96
C ASN A 222 19.96 -4.26 8.43
N ALA A 223 20.49 -4.41 9.66
CA ALA A 223 20.58 -5.70 10.34
C ALA A 223 19.17 -6.26 10.66
N GLN A 224 18.19 -5.39 10.91
CA GLN A 224 16.79 -5.76 11.01
C GLN A 224 16.17 -5.80 9.61
N LEU A 225 15.09 -6.58 9.45
CA LEU A 225 14.37 -6.68 8.18
C LEU A 225 13.84 -5.31 7.75
N SER A 226 14.12 -4.96 6.51
CA SER A 226 13.50 -3.83 5.82
C SER A 226 12.32 -4.35 5.01
N GLU A 227 11.21 -3.63 4.99
CA GLU A 227 10.01 -4.00 4.23
C GLU A 227 9.68 -2.93 3.19
N ILE A 228 9.38 -3.36 1.98
CA ILE A 228 9.00 -2.46 0.89
C ILE A 228 7.70 -2.89 0.23
N LEU A 229 6.97 -1.93 -0.32
CA LEU A 229 5.99 -2.15 -1.37
C LEU A 229 6.54 -1.63 -2.70
N LEU A 230 6.40 -2.44 -3.74
CA LEU A 230 6.72 -2.08 -5.12
C LEU A 230 5.44 -2.06 -5.95
N PHE A 231 5.17 -0.94 -6.58
CA PHE A 231 4.08 -0.77 -7.53
C PHE A 231 4.66 -0.67 -8.94
N ASP A 232 4.23 -1.53 -9.84
CA ASP A 232 4.51 -1.47 -11.28
C ASP A 232 3.26 -0.90 -11.95
N LEU A 233 3.39 0.23 -12.61
CA LEU A 233 2.29 1.08 -13.10
C LEU A 233 2.42 1.36 -14.60
N ALA A 234 1.28 1.46 -15.30
CA ALA A 234 1.22 1.87 -16.71
C ALA A 234 1.45 3.37 -16.92
#